data_06b48b117a1e418b44c227cd7f700d3a
#
_entry.id   06b48b117a1e418b44c227cd7f700d3a
#
_cell.length_a   1.000
_cell.length_b   1.000
_cell.length_c   1.000
_cell.angle_alpha   90.00
_cell.angle_beta   90.00
_cell.angle_gamma   90.00
#
_symmetry.space_group_name_H-M   'P 1'
#
loop_
_entity.id
_entity.type
_entity.pdbx_description
1 polymer ?
#
loop_
_entity_poly.entity_id
_entity_poly.type
_entity_poly.pdbx_seq_one_letter_code
_entity_poly.pdbx_strand_id
1 'polypeptide(L)'
;MGDTLKRRRTDGSDVSEDDPTSIRSLAITTEDLLAALEANARRDAGAVLRVTPPFAGRMRARLHLAGAEGDYDEAPRPLHIAPERLLDDDAPAFPSVDATEDALRSAPDAEYTPERHRSCHERRVETWRAAVRDHVRDEATVETPAGAVTVAISLLG
;
A
#
# COMPACT_ATOMS: atom_id res chain seq x y z
N MET A 1 27.68 21.69 31.01
CA MET A 1 26.45 20.96 31.38
C MET A 1 25.34 21.18 30.36
N GLY A 2 25.02 22.42 30.04
CA GLY A 2 23.99 22.71 29.06
C GLY A 2 24.33 22.21 27.66
N ASP A 3 25.58 22.21 27.30
CA ASP A 3 26.02 21.75 25.98
C ASP A 3 25.74 20.26 25.76
N THR A 4 25.89 19.45 26.81
CA THR A 4 25.64 18.03 26.70
C THR A 4 24.15 17.74 26.40
N LEU A 5 23.25 18.45 27.06
CA LEU A 5 21.83 18.31 26.81
C LEU A 5 21.44 18.76 25.42
N LYS A 6 22.03 19.86 24.97
CA LYS A 6 21.80 20.40 23.64
C LYS A 6 22.24 19.41 22.56
N ARG A 7 23.41 18.82 22.72
CA ARG A 7 23.92 17.82 21.80
C ARG A 7 23.01 16.61 21.71
N ARG A 8 22.54 16.12 22.85
CA ARG A 8 21.64 14.97 22.89
C ARG A 8 20.34 15.23 22.12
N ARG A 9 19.79 16.42 22.24
CA ARG A 9 18.60 16.79 21.53
C ARG A 9 18.80 16.83 20.03
N THR A 10 19.90 17.39 19.60
CA THR A 10 20.25 17.47 18.18
C THR A 10 20.45 16.07 17.61
N ASP A 11 21.20 15.24 18.31
CA ASP A 11 21.45 13.87 17.88
C ASP A 11 20.15 13.09 17.77
N GLY A 12 19.25 13.29 18.72
CA GLY A 12 17.94 12.63 18.71
C GLY A 12 17.11 13.01 17.49
N SER A 13 17.13 14.28 17.11
CA SER A 13 16.42 14.75 15.92
C SER A 13 16.99 14.14 14.64
N ASP A 14 18.30 14.14 14.52
CA ASP A 14 18.96 13.55 13.36
C ASP A 14 18.68 12.05 13.24
N VAL A 15 18.75 11.35 14.37
CA VAL A 15 18.45 9.91 14.40
C VAL A 15 17.01 9.67 14.00
N SER A 16 16.07 10.52 14.44
CA SER A 16 14.66 10.37 14.09
C SER A 16 14.42 10.51 12.59
N GLU A 17 15.10 11.46 11.93
CA GLU A 17 14.94 11.66 10.50
C GLU A 17 15.46 10.50 9.68
N ASP A 18 16.49 9.83 10.16
CA ASP A 18 17.09 8.67 9.50
C ASP A 18 16.49 7.34 9.96
N ASP A 19 15.72 7.37 11.04
CA ASP A 19 15.20 6.16 11.67
C ASP A 19 13.75 5.93 11.24
N PRO A 20 13.51 4.91 10.41
CA PRO A 20 12.14 4.61 9.97
C PRO A 20 11.21 4.19 11.10
N THR A 21 11.75 3.73 12.24
CA THR A 21 10.91 3.36 13.38
C THR A 21 10.34 4.57 14.11
N SER A 22 10.76 5.78 13.74
CA SER A 22 10.19 7.00 14.32
C SER A 22 8.80 7.31 13.76
N ILE A 23 8.40 6.65 12.67
CA ILE A 23 7.10 6.86 12.06
C ILE A 23 5.99 6.38 13.00
N ARG A 24 4.94 7.18 13.13
CA ARG A 24 3.79 6.84 13.96
C ARG A 24 2.52 6.65 13.14
N SER A 25 2.40 7.36 12.02
CA SER A 25 1.23 7.24 11.16
C SER A 25 1.62 7.42 9.70
N LEU A 26 0.90 6.71 8.82
CA LEU A 26 1.05 6.81 7.39
C LEU A 26 -0.28 7.24 6.79
N ALA A 27 -0.24 8.27 5.95
CA ALA A 27 -1.39 8.69 5.16
C ALA A 27 -1.22 8.16 3.75
N ILE A 28 -2.25 7.53 3.23
CA ILE A 28 -2.23 6.90 1.92
C ILE A 28 -3.54 7.26 1.23
N THR A 29 -3.47 7.69 -0.03
CA THR A 29 -4.72 7.93 -0.76
C THR A 29 -5.37 6.60 -1.12
N THR A 30 -6.68 6.58 -1.11
CA THR A 30 -7.43 5.40 -1.55
C THR A 30 -7.03 5.04 -2.98
N GLU A 31 -6.88 6.04 -3.84
CA GLU A 31 -6.48 5.84 -5.22
C GLU A 31 -5.14 5.10 -5.34
N ASP A 32 -4.13 5.53 -4.59
CA ASP A 32 -2.82 4.89 -4.63
C ASP A 32 -2.88 3.45 -4.12
N LEU A 33 -3.60 3.23 -3.04
CA LEU A 33 -3.74 1.88 -2.48
C LEU A 33 -4.42 0.94 -3.48
N LEU A 34 -5.54 1.37 -4.05
CA LEU A 34 -6.27 0.55 -5.01
C LEU A 34 -5.45 0.31 -6.28
N ALA A 35 -4.75 1.34 -6.77
CA ALA A 35 -3.92 1.20 -7.96
C ALA A 35 -2.79 0.19 -7.74
N ALA A 36 -2.17 0.21 -6.56
CA ALA A 36 -1.10 -0.74 -6.23
C ALA A 36 -1.64 -2.17 -6.18
N LEU A 37 -2.78 -2.35 -5.51
CA LEU A 37 -3.40 -3.68 -5.39
C LEU A 37 -3.82 -4.23 -6.76
N GLU A 38 -4.42 -3.39 -7.59
CA GLU A 38 -4.86 -3.81 -8.93
C GLU A 38 -3.67 -4.15 -9.83
N ALA A 39 -2.63 -3.35 -9.79
CA ALA A 39 -1.44 -3.60 -10.61
C ALA A 39 -0.80 -4.94 -10.25
N ASN A 40 -0.70 -5.23 -8.96
CA ASN A 40 -0.12 -6.49 -8.51
C ASN A 40 -1.00 -7.68 -8.86
N ALA A 41 -2.32 -7.52 -8.79
CA ALA A 41 -3.26 -8.60 -9.10
C ALA A 41 -3.33 -8.89 -10.60
N ARG A 42 -3.26 -7.84 -11.43
CA ARG A 42 -3.41 -8.00 -12.89
C ARG A 42 -2.15 -8.48 -13.59
N ARG A 43 -0.98 -8.06 -13.12
CA ARG A 43 0.26 -8.30 -13.88
C ARG A 43 1.50 -8.48 -13.01
N ASP A 44 1.30 -8.75 -11.74
CA ASP A 44 2.42 -8.97 -10.81
C ASP A 44 3.46 -7.85 -10.94
N ALA A 45 2.97 -6.61 -10.89
CA ALA A 45 3.78 -5.42 -11.21
C ALA A 45 4.83 -5.08 -10.15
N GLY A 46 4.77 -5.69 -8.98
CA GLY A 46 5.67 -5.32 -7.89
C GLY A 46 5.39 -3.92 -7.36
N ALA A 47 4.14 -3.49 -7.43
CA ALA A 47 3.76 -2.18 -6.92
C ALA A 47 3.82 -2.15 -5.40
N VAL A 48 4.37 -1.09 -4.85
CA VAL A 48 4.51 -0.90 -3.41
C VAL A 48 4.05 0.49 -3.03
N LEU A 49 3.89 0.69 -1.74
CA LEU A 49 3.68 2.02 -1.18
C LEU A 49 5.00 2.47 -0.59
N ARG A 50 5.48 3.59 -1.08
CA ARG A 50 6.83 4.06 -0.77
C ARG A 50 6.79 5.24 0.18
N VAL A 51 7.61 5.15 1.22
CA VAL A 51 7.78 6.22 2.20
C VAL A 51 9.20 6.75 2.06
N THR A 52 9.32 7.99 1.64
CA THR A 52 10.63 8.59 1.32
C THR A 52 11.17 9.38 2.51
N PRO A 53 12.43 9.15 2.91
CA PRO A 53 13.02 9.93 3.99
C PRO A 53 13.18 11.41 3.59
N PRO A 54 13.35 12.35 4.54
CA PRO A 54 13.55 12.11 5.97
C PRO A 54 12.27 11.63 6.65
N PHE A 55 12.42 10.79 7.67
CA PHE A 55 11.29 10.22 8.39
C PHE A 55 10.83 11.12 9.53
N ALA A 56 9.54 11.09 9.79
CA ALA A 56 8.91 11.86 10.86
C ALA A 56 7.73 11.05 11.39
N GLY A 57 7.10 11.53 12.46
CA GLY A 57 5.97 10.84 13.05
C GLY A 57 4.81 10.64 12.06
N ARG A 58 4.53 11.64 11.25
CA ARG A 58 3.51 11.55 10.19
C ARG A 58 4.19 11.52 8.83
N MET A 59 3.90 10.48 8.07
CA MET A 59 4.49 10.33 6.74
C MET A 59 3.40 10.03 5.72
N ARG A 60 3.73 10.26 4.46
CA ARG A 60 2.89 9.91 3.33
C ARG A 60 3.50 8.71 2.61
N ALA A 61 2.68 7.71 2.33
CA ALA A 61 3.10 6.60 1.49
C ALA A 61 2.47 6.78 0.11
N ARG A 62 3.26 6.61 -0.94
CA ARG A 62 2.83 6.83 -2.32
C ARG A 62 3.08 5.63 -3.18
N LEU A 63 2.26 5.47 -4.20
CA LEU A 63 2.41 4.39 -5.17
C LEU A 63 3.78 4.47 -5.85
N HIS A 64 4.46 3.34 -5.92
CA HIS A 64 5.74 3.20 -6.58
C HIS A 64 5.80 1.85 -7.28
N LEU A 65 6.20 1.84 -8.55
CA LEU A 65 6.31 0.62 -9.32
C LEU A 65 7.74 0.12 -9.31
N ALA A 66 7.91 -1.18 -9.16
CA ALA A 66 9.23 -1.80 -9.19
C ALA A 66 9.90 -1.53 -10.54
N GLY A 67 11.20 -1.30 -10.50
CA GLY A 67 11.99 -1.01 -11.70
C GLY A 67 12.04 0.44 -12.07
N ALA A 68 11.19 1.27 -11.44
CA ALA A 68 11.19 2.71 -11.66
C ALA A 68 12.09 3.43 -10.67
N GLU A 69 12.59 2.72 -9.68
CA GLU A 69 13.45 3.29 -8.65
C GLU A 69 14.86 3.53 -9.17
N GLY A 70 15.46 4.64 -8.74
CA GLY A 70 16.85 4.90 -8.99
C GLY A 70 17.73 4.12 -8.03
N ASP A 71 19.01 4.35 -8.12
CA ASP A 71 19.96 3.77 -7.18
C ASP A 71 19.84 4.43 -5.82
N TYR A 72 19.55 3.64 -4.81
CA TYR A 72 19.48 4.11 -3.44
C TYR A 72 20.63 3.53 -2.64
N ASP A 73 21.84 3.82 -3.09
CA ASP A 73 23.04 3.32 -2.42
C ASP A 73 23.30 4.02 -1.09
N GLU A 74 22.81 5.23 -0.94
CA GLU A 74 22.99 6.00 0.28
C GLU A 74 21.83 5.79 1.25
N ALA A 75 22.17 5.64 2.52
CA ALA A 75 21.18 5.59 3.58
C ALA A 75 20.79 7.01 4.00
N PRO A 76 19.57 7.25 4.48
CA PRO A 76 18.52 6.23 4.64
C PRO A 76 17.79 5.96 3.33
N ARG A 77 17.41 4.72 3.15
CA ARG A 77 16.67 4.32 1.97
C ARG A 77 15.18 4.49 2.18
N PRO A 78 14.40 4.72 1.11
CA PRO A 78 12.96 4.71 1.23
C PRO A 78 12.45 3.35 1.72
N LEU A 79 11.32 3.37 2.42
CA LEU A 79 10.63 2.15 2.78
C LEU A 79 9.67 1.76 1.66
N HIS A 80 9.61 0.46 1.39
CA HIS A 80 8.67 -0.09 0.42
C HIS A 80 7.74 -1.04 1.15
N ILE A 81 6.45 -0.72 1.16
CA ILE A 81 5.45 -1.49 1.88
C ILE A 81 4.54 -2.16 0.86
N ALA A 82 4.40 -3.50 0.97
CA ALA A 82 3.46 -4.21 0.11
C ALA A 82 2.05 -3.73 0.45
N PRO A 83 1.25 -3.35 -0.56
CA PRO A 83 -0.09 -2.82 -0.28
C PRO A 83 -1.00 -3.82 0.44
N GLU A 84 -0.78 -5.11 0.23
CA GLU A 84 -1.55 -6.17 0.90
C GLU A 84 -1.36 -6.17 2.41
N ARG A 85 -0.24 -5.64 2.89
CA ARG A 85 0.03 -5.51 4.34
C ARG A 85 -0.99 -4.62 5.04
N LEU A 86 -1.61 -3.73 4.29
CA LEU A 86 -2.56 -2.77 4.86
C LEU A 86 -3.97 -3.32 4.93
N LEU A 87 -4.19 -4.53 4.41
CA LEU A 87 -5.49 -5.17 4.42
C LEU A 87 -5.58 -6.21 5.53
N ASP A 88 -6.78 -6.37 6.07
CA ASP A 88 -7.01 -7.44 7.05
C ASP A 88 -7.15 -8.80 6.34
N ASP A 89 -7.24 -9.87 7.14
CA ASP A 89 -7.27 -11.22 6.61
C ASP A 89 -8.56 -11.56 5.87
N ASP A 90 -9.60 -10.78 6.08
CA ASP A 90 -10.91 -10.99 5.47
C ASP A 90 -11.10 -10.18 4.20
N ALA A 91 -10.10 -9.44 3.77
CA ALA A 91 -10.20 -8.60 2.58
C ALA A 91 -10.51 -9.45 1.34
N PRO A 92 -11.44 -8.98 0.49
CA PRO A 92 -11.80 -9.75 -0.70
C PRO A 92 -10.65 -9.78 -1.70
N ALA A 93 -10.52 -10.92 -2.38
CA ALA A 93 -9.54 -11.07 -3.44
C ALA A 93 -9.97 -10.30 -4.68
N PHE A 94 -8.99 -9.79 -5.44
CA PHE A 94 -9.28 -9.14 -6.70
C PHE A 94 -9.94 -10.14 -7.65
N PRO A 95 -11.04 -9.75 -8.33
CA PRO A 95 -11.75 -10.68 -9.24
C PRO A 95 -10.87 -11.05 -10.43
N SER A 96 -10.78 -12.36 -10.70
CA SER A 96 -10.03 -12.83 -11.84
C SER A 96 -10.89 -12.78 -13.10
N VAL A 97 -10.23 -12.62 -14.24
CA VAL A 97 -10.90 -12.63 -15.53
C VAL A 97 -11.58 -13.99 -15.77
N ASP A 98 -10.88 -15.07 -15.41
CA ASP A 98 -11.41 -16.41 -15.60
C ASP A 98 -12.64 -16.70 -14.73
N ALA A 99 -12.63 -16.22 -13.49
CA ALA A 99 -13.78 -16.40 -12.60
C ALA A 99 -14.99 -15.62 -13.13
N THR A 100 -14.77 -14.44 -13.70
CA THR A 100 -15.84 -13.66 -14.30
C THR A 100 -16.43 -14.39 -15.51
N GLU A 101 -15.57 -14.98 -16.36
CA GLU A 101 -16.03 -15.76 -17.50
C GLU A 101 -16.87 -16.95 -17.06
N ASP A 102 -16.38 -17.70 -16.07
CA ASP A 102 -17.11 -18.85 -15.55
C ASP A 102 -18.48 -18.47 -15.00
N ALA A 103 -18.53 -17.36 -14.25
CA ALA A 103 -19.79 -16.87 -13.69
C ALA A 103 -20.77 -16.48 -14.78
N LEU A 104 -20.28 -15.81 -15.83
CA LEU A 104 -21.14 -15.39 -16.94
C LEU A 104 -21.66 -16.58 -17.73
N ARG A 105 -20.79 -17.57 -18.00
CA ARG A 105 -21.18 -18.77 -18.75
C ARG A 105 -22.15 -19.65 -17.96
N SER A 106 -22.10 -19.59 -16.64
CA SER A 106 -22.99 -20.37 -15.76
C SER A 106 -24.33 -19.70 -15.54
N ALA A 107 -24.48 -18.41 -15.89
CA ALA A 107 -25.74 -17.71 -15.68
C ALA A 107 -26.80 -18.21 -16.68
N PRO A 108 -28.00 -18.61 -16.19
CA PRO A 108 -28.99 -19.27 -17.06
C PRO A 108 -29.48 -18.42 -18.22
N ASP A 109 -29.56 -17.11 -18.01
CA ASP A 109 -30.14 -16.20 -19.00
C ASP A 109 -29.08 -15.34 -19.70
N ALA A 110 -27.81 -15.59 -19.43
CA ALA A 110 -26.75 -14.78 -20.00
C ALA A 110 -26.11 -15.49 -21.18
N GLU A 111 -25.95 -14.76 -22.26
CA GLU A 111 -25.19 -15.23 -23.40
C GLU A 111 -23.79 -14.66 -23.28
N TYR A 112 -22.77 -15.52 -23.44
CA TYR A 112 -21.39 -15.06 -23.39
C TYR A 112 -21.05 -14.28 -24.65
N THR A 113 -20.59 -13.03 -24.46
CA THR A 113 -19.97 -12.25 -25.51
C THR A 113 -18.78 -11.51 -24.89
N PRO A 114 -17.78 -11.14 -25.68
CA PRO A 114 -16.67 -10.35 -25.17
C PRO A 114 -17.11 -9.04 -24.50
N GLU A 115 -18.12 -8.37 -25.05
CA GLU A 115 -18.64 -7.13 -24.47
C GLU A 115 -19.30 -7.37 -23.12
N ARG A 116 -20.09 -8.43 -23.00
CA ARG A 116 -20.72 -8.76 -21.73
C ARG A 116 -19.70 -9.16 -20.69
N HIS A 117 -18.67 -9.89 -21.10
CA HIS A 117 -17.60 -10.28 -20.20
C HIS A 117 -16.89 -9.04 -19.66
N ARG A 118 -16.54 -8.11 -20.53
CA ARG A 118 -15.90 -6.87 -20.14
C ARG A 118 -16.74 -6.07 -19.16
N SER A 119 -18.01 -5.87 -19.50
CA SER A 119 -18.93 -5.12 -18.62
C SER A 119 -19.12 -5.79 -17.28
N CYS A 120 -19.26 -7.11 -17.27
CA CYS A 120 -19.41 -7.88 -16.04
C CYS A 120 -18.16 -7.78 -15.19
N HIS A 121 -16.99 -7.90 -15.80
CA HIS A 121 -15.73 -7.81 -15.10
C HIS A 121 -15.52 -6.42 -14.50
N GLU A 122 -15.83 -5.38 -15.25
CA GLU A 122 -15.73 -4.00 -14.76
C GLU A 122 -16.62 -3.79 -13.52
N ARG A 123 -17.83 -4.33 -13.52
CA ARG A 123 -18.71 -4.24 -12.36
C ARG A 123 -18.14 -5.00 -11.17
N ARG A 124 -17.53 -6.15 -11.40
CA ARG A 124 -16.92 -6.93 -10.32
C ARG A 124 -15.72 -6.21 -9.73
N VAL A 125 -14.94 -5.55 -10.57
CA VAL A 125 -13.80 -4.74 -10.09
C VAL A 125 -14.32 -3.56 -9.26
N GLU A 126 -15.37 -2.88 -9.71
CA GLU A 126 -15.94 -1.77 -8.95
C GLU A 126 -16.50 -2.24 -7.60
N THR A 127 -17.15 -3.40 -7.59
CA THR A 127 -17.63 -3.99 -6.34
C THR A 127 -16.47 -4.29 -5.40
N TRP A 128 -15.38 -4.83 -5.95
CA TRP A 128 -14.18 -5.12 -5.18
C TRP A 128 -13.57 -3.84 -4.60
N ARG A 129 -13.48 -2.79 -5.41
CA ARG A 129 -12.93 -1.51 -4.94
C ARG A 129 -13.70 -0.98 -3.74
N ALA A 130 -15.02 -1.02 -3.81
CA ALA A 130 -15.86 -0.56 -2.72
C ALA A 130 -15.68 -1.45 -1.48
N ALA A 131 -15.64 -2.75 -1.68
CA ALA A 131 -15.56 -3.69 -0.57
C ALA A 131 -14.20 -3.66 0.12
N VAL A 132 -13.11 -3.59 -0.65
CA VAL A 132 -11.77 -3.67 -0.07
C VAL A 132 -11.45 -2.46 0.81
N ARG A 133 -12.06 -1.32 0.56
CA ARG A 133 -11.87 -0.13 1.39
C ARG A 133 -12.26 -0.36 2.84
N ASP A 134 -13.25 -1.21 3.06
CA ASP A 134 -13.72 -1.51 4.41
C ASP A 134 -12.79 -2.48 5.14
N HIS A 135 -11.80 -3.01 4.44
CA HIS A 135 -10.85 -3.99 4.99
C HIS A 135 -9.45 -3.42 5.18
N VAL A 136 -9.31 -2.11 5.10
CA VAL A 136 -8.03 -1.46 5.37
C VAL A 136 -7.83 -1.40 6.88
N ARG A 137 -6.68 -1.85 7.35
CA ARG A 137 -6.36 -1.88 8.78
C ARG A 137 -6.21 -0.46 9.32
N ASP A 138 -6.59 -0.26 10.57
CA ASP A 138 -6.35 1.00 11.29
C ASP A 138 -4.88 1.15 11.66
N GLU A 139 -4.21 0.01 11.86
CA GLU A 139 -2.79 -0.05 12.19
C GLU A 139 -2.16 -1.19 11.42
N ALA A 140 -0.90 -1.03 11.08
CA ALA A 140 -0.13 -2.07 10.42
C ALA A 140 1.28 -2.11 10.98
N THR A 141 1.86 -3.31 11.01
CA THR A 141 3.26 -3.48 11.37
C THR A 141 4.08 -3.47 10.10
N VAL A 142 5.07 -2.58 10.07
CA VAL A 142 5.94 -2.39 8.91
C VAL A 142 7.34 -2.83 9.27
N GLU A 143 7.92 -3.67 8.43
CA GLU A 143 9.30 -4.10 8.60
C GLU A 143 10.23 -3.02 8.06
N THR A 144 11.25 -2.67 8.85
CA THR A 144 12.25 -1.71 8.42
C THR A 144 13.65 -2.27 8.68
N PRO A 145 14.69 -1.71 8.06
CA PRO A 145 16.06 -2.14 8.39
C PRO A 145 16.42 -1.95 9.85
N ALA A 146 15.73 -1.07 10.56
CA ALA A 146 15.98 -0.81 11.97
C ALA A 146 15.03 -1.59 12.89
N GLY A 147 14.20 -2.47 12.34
CA GLY A 147 13.26 -3.29 13.09
C GLY A 147 11.82 -3.01 12.69
N ALA A 148 10.90 -3.76 13.28
CA ALA A 148 9.47 -3.60 13.00
C ALA A 148 8.92 -2.40 13.76
N VAL A 149 7.98 -1.70 13.13
CA VAL A 149 7.28 -0.59 13.75
C VAL A 149 5.80 -0.69 13.43
N THR A 150 4.96 -0.43 14.43
CA THR A 150 3.51 -0.38 14.23
C THR A 150 3.10 1.07 13.99
N VAL A 151 2.39 1.28 12.90
CA VAL A 151 1.97 2.62 12.49
C VAL A 151 0.46 2.67 12.30
N ALA A 152 -0.12 3.81 12.61
CA ALA A 152 -1.54 4.05 12.33
C ALA A 152 -1.69 4.33 10.84
N ILE A 153 -2.76 3.82 10.24
CA ILE A 153 -3.02 4.00 8.81
C ILE A 153 -4.18 4.98 8.65
N SER A 154 -3.95 6.01 7.86
CA SER A 154 -4.96 7.01 7.55
C SER A 154 -5.22 6.99 6.04
N LEU A 155 -6.42 6.58 5.66
CA LEU A 155 -6.81 6.50 4.27
C LEU A 155 -7.42 7.83 3.85
N LEU A 156 -6.89 8.44 2.79
CA LEU A 156 -7.32 9.74 2.29
C LEU A 156 -8.20 9.58 1.05
N GLY A 157 -9.29 10.29 1.05
CA GLY A 157 -10.23 10.30 -0.08
C GLY A 157 -11.22 9.18 -0.02
#